data_d87287d5943142fe65705311f202e783
#
_entry.id   d87287d5943142fe65705311f202e783
#
_cell.length_a   1.000
_cell.length_b   1.000
_cell.length_c   1.000
_cell.angle_alpha   90.00
_cell.angle_beta   90.00
_cell.angle_gamma   90.00
#
_symmetry.space_group_name_H-M   'P 1'
#
loop_
_entity.id
_entity.type
_entity.pdbx_description
1 polymer ?
#
loop_
_entity_poly.entity_id
_entity_poly.type
_entity_poly.pdbx_seq_one_letter_code
_entity_poly.pdbx_strand_id
1 'polypeptide(L)'
;FPEAPEYYFYLGIGYYMQEKYQESLDTYYAGLKIIPEGNGVVKSNFYGQIGDLYYQMEKMDEAYKAYDEALKYNENNAPVLNNYSYFLTLDKKDLKKAERMAAQCIKLEPDNATYLDTYAWVFFVQGNYTLAKIYIENALSKDKTNSAELVDHYGDILYMSGEKDKALEQWKKAKEMGKDTDVLKQKIAKGIYIEDTESK
;
A
#
# COMPACT_ATOMS: atom_id res chain seq x y z
N PHE A 1 -28.38 1.10 12.43
CA PHE A 1 -28.57 2.38 13.16
C PHE A 1 -28.08 3.51 12.25
N PRO A 2 -28.99 4.21 11.56
CA PRO A 2 -28.62 5.18 10.52
C PRO A 2 -27.92 6.47 11.05
N GLU A 3 -27.77 6.60 12.36
CA GLU A 3 -27.13 7.77 13.01
C GLU A 3 -25.70 7.50 13.49
N ALA A 4 -25.17 6.28 13.31
CA ALA A 4 -23.82 5.95 13.75
C ALA A 4 -22.86 5.92 12.54
N PRO A 5 -21.80 6.75 12.51
CA PRO A 5 -20.83 6.76 11.43
C PRO A 5 -20.23 5.38 11.16
N GLU A 6 -20.01 4.57 12.18
CA GLU A 6 -19.44 3.24 12.08
C GLU A 6 -20.28 2.30 11.22
N TYR A 7 -21.60 2.45 11.22
CA TYR A 7 -22.50 1.70 10.34
C TYR A 7 -22.18 1.95 8.88
N TYR A 8 -22.02 3.22 8.49
CA TYR A 8 -21.68 3.60 7.12
C TYR A 8 -20.26 3.15 6.75
N PHE A 9 -19.33 3.17 7.72
CA PHE A 9 -17.97 2.72 7.49
C PHE A 9 -17.94 1.23 7.12
N TYR A 10 -18.56 0.37 7.94
CA TYR A 10 -18.60 -1.08 7.67
C TYR A 10 -19.48 -1.44 6.46
N LEU A 11 -20.57 -0.70 6.25
CA LEU A 11 -21.41 -0.90 5.07
C LEU A 11 -20.64 -0.55 3.78
N GLY A 12 -19.87 0.54 3.80
CA GLY A 12 -18.99 0.91 2.69
C GLY A 12 -17.98 -0.18 2.37
N ILE A 13 -17.30 -0.74 3.39
CA ILE A 13 -16.41 -1.90 3.21
C ILE A 13 -17.19 -3.08 2.59
N GLY A 14 -18.39 -3.36 3.06
CA GLY A 14 -19.22 -4.44 2.52
C GLY A 14 -19.58 -4.26 1.04
N TYR A 15 -19.82 -3.04 0.59
CA TYR A 15 -20.00 -2.72 -0.82
C TYR A 15 -18.70 -2.85 -1.61
N TYR A 16 -17.59 -2.38 -1.07
CA TYR A 16 -16.26 -2.55 -1.68
C TYR A 16 -15.95 -4.02 -1.96
N MET A 17 -16.15 -4.89 -0.97
CA MET A 17 -15.92 -6.34 -1.11
C MET A 17 -16.82 -7.02 -2.16
N GLN A 18 -17.93 -6.38 -2.53
CA GLN A 18 -18.82 -6.80 -3.62
C GLN A 18 -18.51 -6.10 -4.95
N GLU A 19 -17.40 -5.37 -5.04
CA GLU A 19 -17.00 -4.57 -6.21
C GLU A 19 -18.03 -3.49 -6.59
N LYS A 20 -18.93 -3.14 -5.67
CA LYS A 20 -19.91 -2.07 -5.82
C LYS A 20 -19.28 -0.73 -5.40
N TYR A 21 -18.32 -0.27 -6.19
CA TYR A 21 -17.48 0.86 -5.83
C TYR A 21 -18.25 2.17 -5.70
N GLN A 22 -19.27 2.40 -6.55
CA GLN A 22 -20.06 3.63 -6.46
C GLN A 22 -20.94 3.64 -5.21
N GLU A 23 -21.59 2.51 -4.88
CA GLU A 23 -22.40 2.38 -3.67
C GLU A 23 -21.54 2.50 -2.39
N SER A 24 -20.32 1.98 -2.44
CA SER A 24 -19.35 2.14 -1.36
C SER A 24 -19.00 3.63 -1.17
N LEU A 25 -18.70 4.33 -2.26
CA LEU A 25 -18.36 5.76 -2.25
C LEU A 25 -19.51 6.61 -1.71
N ASP A 26 -20.74 6.40 -2.21
CA ASP A 26 -21.94 7.11 -1.77
C ASP A 26 -22.21 6.86 -0.27
N THR A 27 -21.95 5.65 0.20
CA THR A 27 -22.08 5.26 1.61
C THR A 27 -21.07 5.99 2.47
N TYR A 28 -19.79 6.06 2.09
CA TYR A 28 -18.81 6.82 2.84
C TYR A 28 -19.12 8.31 2.88
N TYR A 29 -19.57 8.92 1.78
CA TYR A 29 -20.00 10.32 1.79
C TYR A 29 -21.24 10.56 2.63
N ALA A 30 -22.17 9.60 2.70
CA ALA A 30 -23.31 9.68 3.62
C ALA A 30 -22.86 9.64 5.08
N GLY A 31 -21.92 8.75 5.40
CA GLY A 31 -21.32 8.65 6.74
C GLY A 31 -20.61 9.94 7.17
N LEU A 32 -19.82 10.54 6.27
CA LEU A 32 -19.11 11.80 6.54
C LEU A 32 -20.04 12.93 6.99
N LYS A 33 -21.28 12.99 6.47
CA LYS A 33 -22.25 14.05 6.81
C LYS A 33 -22.73 14.00 8.25
N ILE A 34 -22.67 12.83 8.90
CA ILE A 34 -23.16 12.63 10.27
C ILE A 34 -22.03 12.57 11.31
N ILE A 35 -20.76 12.62 10.88
CA ILE A 35 -19.63 12.65 11.82
C ILE A 35 -19.61 14.00 12.52
N PRO A 36 -19.66 14.02 13.88
CA PRO A 36 -19.60 15.26 14.63
C PRO A 36 -18.35 16.10 14.33
N GLU A 37 -18.49 17.42 14.46
CA GLU A 37 -17.33 18.31 14.45
C GLU A 37 -16.38 17.94 15.58
N GLY A 38 -15.06 17.97 15.28
CA GLY A 38 -14.01 17.57 16.24
C GLY A 38 -13.61 16.09 16.20
N ASN A 39 -14.37 15.22 15.51
CA ASN A 39 -13.98 13.82 15.34
C ASN A 39 -13.10 13.62 14.11
N GLY A 40 -11.93 14.26 14.12
CA GLY A 40 -10.99 14.25 12.99
C GLY A 40 -10.47 12.85 12.64
N VAL A 41 -10.23 12.00 13.65
CA VAL A 41 -9.73 10.63 13.42
C VAL A 41 -10.73 9.83 12.59
N VAL A 42 -12.03 9.90 12.90
CA VAL A 42 -13.06 9.18 12.13
C VAL A 42 -13.17 9.75 10.71
N LYS A 43 -13.18 11.09 10.56
CA LYS A 43 -13.19 11.73 9.24
C LYS A 43 -11.97 11.29 8.40
N SER A 44 -10.79 11.26 9.01
CA SER A 44 -9.56 10.79 8.35
C SER A 44 -9.69 9.35 7.83
N ASN A 45 -10.27 8.45 8.61
CA ASN A 45 -10.46 7.08 8.18
C ASN A 45 -11.43 6.97 6.99
N PHE A 46 -12.53 7.73 7.00
CA PHE A 46 -13.46 7.76 5.88
C PHE A 46 -12.81 8.29 4.60
N TYR A 47 -12.08 9.41 4.69
CA TYR A 47 -11.37 9.95 3.54
C TYR A 47 -10.26 9.02 3.04
N GLY A 48 -9.62 8.25 3.93
CA GLY A 48 -8.68 7.20 3.55
C GLY A 48 -9.34 6.14 2.69
N GLN A 49 -10.48 5.61 3.13
CA GLN A 49 -11.23 4.61 2.35
C GLN A 49 -11.76 5.17 1.02
N ILE A 50 -12.16 6.44 0.99
CA ILE A 50 -12.55 7.12 -0.26
C ILE A 50 -11.34 7.22 -1.20
N GLY A 51 -10.15 7.49 -0.68
CA GLY A 51 -8.90 7.48 -1.45
C GLY A 51 -8.61 6.11 -2.07
N ASP A 52 -8.68 5.06 -1.26
CA ASP A 52 -8.48 3.68 -1.72
C ASP A 52 -9.50 3.30 -2.83
N LEU A 53 -10.77 3.70 -2.65
CA LEU A 53 -11.81 3.48 -3.66
C LEU A 53 -11.54 4.20 -4.97
N TYR A 54 -11.20 5.48 -4.92
CA TYR A 54 -10.88 6.23 -6.13
C TYR A 54 -9.66 5.66 -6.84
N TYR A 55 -8.66 5.20 -6.09
CA TYR A 55 -7.50 4.53 -6.69
C TYR A 55 -7.92 3.25 -7.40
N GLN A 56 -8.74 2.41 -6.77
CA GLN A 56 -9.28 1.19 -7.37
C GLN A 56 -10.16 1.45 -8.61
N MET A 57 -10.79 2.62 -8.67
CA MET A 57 -11.57 3.08 -9.84
C MET A 57 -10.69 3.78 -10.90
N GLU A 58 -9.37 3.74 -10.77
CA GLU A 58 -8.39 4.41 -11.65
C GLU A 58 -8.57 5.94 -11.73
N LYS A 59 -9.17 6.56 -10.69
CA LYS A 59 -9.36 8.01 -10.55
C LYS A 59 -8.29 8.60 -9.65
N MET A 60 -7.04 8.65 -10.16
CA MET A 60 -5.85 8.94 -9.36
C MET A 60 -5.88 10.34 -8.74
N ASP A 61 -6.33 11.36 -9.48
CA ASP A 61 -6.36 12.74 -8.97
C ASP A 61 -7.38 12.90 -7.83
N GLU A 62 -8.51 12.21 -7.89
CA GLU A 62 -9.50 12.15 -6.82
C GLU A 62 -8.99 11.36 -5.62
N ALA A 63 -8.29 10.25 -5.85
CA ALA A 63 -7.66 9.46 -4.80
C ALA A 63 -6.67 10.31 -3.98
N TYR A 64 -5.77 11.01 -4.65
CA TYR A 64 -4.79 11.86 -3.97
C TYR A 64 -5.41 13.02 -3.22
N LYS A 65 -6.48 13.65 -3.75
CA LYS A 65 -7.25 14.67 -3.03
C LYS A 65 -7.89 14.11 -1.76
N ALA A 66 -8.46 12.90 -1.85
CA ALA A 66 -9.08 12.26 -0.68
C ALA A 66 -8.05 11.92 0.40
N TYR A 67 -6.87 11.42 0.03
CA TYR A 67 -5.79 11.19 0.98
C TYR A 67 -5.26 12.49 1.60
N ASP A 68 -5.13 13.56 0.81
CA ASP A 68 -4.75 14.88 1.35
C ASP A 68 -5.79 15.39 2.35
N GLU A 69 -7.10 15.20 2.09
CA GLU A 69 -8.16 15.51 3.06
C GLU A 69 -8.06 14.64 4.31
N ALA A 70 -7.81 13.34 4.17
CA ALA A 70 -7.62 12.45 5.31
C ALA A 70 -6.51 12.94 6.24
N LEU A 71 -5.37 13.31 5.68
CA LEU A 71 -4.19 13.76 6.44
C LEU A 71 -4.36 15.17 7.04
N LYS A 72 -5.26 16.02 6.52
CA LYS A 72 -5.66 17.27 7.19
C LYS A 72 -6.41 17.01 8.50
N TYR A 73 -7.23 15.97 8.55
CA TYR A 73 -7.97 15.60 9.77
C TYR A 73 -7.11 14.81 10.77
N ASN A 74 -6.19 13.98 10.29
CA ASN A 74 -5.24 13.24 11.13
C ASN A 74 -3.94 13.00 10.37
N GLU A 75 -2.94 13.86 10.61
CA GLU A 75 -1.61 13.77 9.98
C GLU A 75 -0.83 12.49 10.31
N ASN A 76 -1.20 11.81 11.40
CA ASN A 76 -0.60 10.56 11.86
C ASN A 76 -1.46 9.32 11.57
N ASN A 77 -2.36 9.38 10.59
CA ASN A 77 -3.09 8.20 10.15
C ASN A 77 -2.16 7.27 9.37
N ALA A 78 -1.54 6.32 10.08
CA ALA A 78 -0.53 5.45 9.49
C ALA A 78 -1.02 4.61 8.31
N PRO A 79 -2.22 3.99 8.33
CA PRO A 79 -2.80 3.35 7.14
C PRO A 79 -2.90 4.27 5.92
N VAL A 80 -3.40 5.50 6.11
CA VAL A 80 -3.51 6.48 5.01
C VAL A 80 -2.14 6.90 4.49
N LEU A 81 -1.20 7.20 5.38
CA LEU A 81 0.18 7.54 5.00
C LEU A 81 0.82 6.42 4.19
N ASN A 82 0.63 5.17 4.62
CA ASN A 82 1.17 4.00 3.93
C ASN A 82 0.57 3.83 2.52
N ASN A 83 -0.76 3.80 2.41
CA ASN A 83 -1.43 3.58 1.14
C ASN A 83 -1.12 4.71 0.14
N TYR A 84 -1.16 5.95 0.61
CA TYR A 84 -0.81 7.10 -0.22
C TYR A 84 0.64 7.04 -0.70
N SER A 85 1.58 6.73 0.20
CA SER A 85 2.99 6.55 -0.15
C SER A 85 3.17 5.45 -1.19
N TYR A 86 2.54 4.30 -0.98
CA TYR A 86 2.60 3.17 -1.89
C TYR A 86 2.07 3.51 -3.28
N PHE A 87 0.90 4.12 -3.38
CA PHE A 87 0.31 4.47 -4.67
C PHE A 87 1.08 5.57 -5.42
N LEU A 88 1.60 6.58 -4.71
CA LEU A 88 2.53 7.54 -5.33
C LEU A 88 3.77 6.85 -5.89
N THR A 89 4.24 5.82 -5.20
CA THR A 89 5.43 5.05 -5.62
C THR A 89 5.13 4.21 -6.87
N LEU A 90 3.98 3.54 -6.92
CA LEU A 90 3.53 2.80 -8.10
C LEU A 90 3.38 3.70 -9.33
N ASP A 91 2.82 4.89 -9.13
CA ASP A 91 2.64 5.89 -10.19
C ASP A 91 3.92 6.67 -10.51
N LYS A 92 5.01 6.45 -9.77
CA LYS A 92 6.29 7.19 -9.86
C LYS A 92 6.09 8.72 -9.74
N LYS A 93 5.07 9.12 -8.97
CA LYS A 93 4.72 10.53 -8.70
C LYS A 93 5.25 10.94 -7.33
N ASP A 94 5.78 12.16 -7.23
CA ASP A 94 6.28 12.79 -5.99
C ASP A 94 6.94 11.81 -4.99
N LEU A 95 7.95 11.07 -5.46
CA LEU A 95 8.66 10.07 -4.66
C LEU A 95 9.25 10.64 -3.37
N LYS A 96 9.52 11.97 -3.33
CA LYS A 96 9.96 12.63 -2.08
C LYS A 96 8.83 12.73 -1.06
N LYS A 97 7.58 12.96 -1.50
CA LYS A 97 6.40 12.94 -0.62
C LYS A 97 6.16 11.51 -0.13
N ALA A 98 6.22 10.53 -1.03
CA ALA A 98 6.08 9.11 -0.70
C ALA A 98 7.12 8.69 0.37
N GLU A 99 8.38 9.03 0.20
CA GLU A 99 9.45 8.74 1.15
C GLU A 99 9.18 9.34 2.54
N ARG A 100 8.77 10.62 2.62
CA ARG A 100 8.45 11.25 3.91
C ARG A 100 7.30 10.57 4.63
N MET A 101 6.24 10.19 3.90
CA MET A 101 5.07 9.51 4.47
C MET A 101 5.42 8.09 4.94
N ALA A 102 6.16 7.32 4.15
CA ALA A 102 6.62 5.99 4.54
C ALA A 102 7.56 6.05 5.75
N ALA A 103 8.46 7.03 5.81
CA ALA A 103 9.31 7.26 6.98
C ALA A 103 8.49 7.60 8.24
N GLN A 104 7.39 8.35 8.08
CA GLN A 104 6.49 8.66 9.19
C GLN A 104 5.75 7.40 9.67
N CYS A 105 5.32 6.51 8.77
CA CYS A 105 4.72 5.22 9.14
C CYS A 105 5.66 4.39 10.02
N ILE A 106 6.92 4.26 9.63
CA ILE A 106 7.91 3.51 10.41
C ILE A 106 8.19 4.16 11.76
N LYS A 107 8.16 5.50 11.84
CA LYS A 107 8.30 6.20 13.11
C LYS A 107 7.13 5.93 14.06
N LEU A 108 5.92 5.79 13.52
CA LEU A 108 4.71 5.48 14.29
C LEU A 108 4.66 4.01 14.71
N GLU A 109 5.01 3.10 13.79
CA GLU A 109 4.94 1.65 13.97
C GLU A 109 6.20 0.96 13.42
N PRO A 110 7.33 0.97 14.17
CA PRO A 110 8.63 0.53 13.65
C PRO A 110 8.75 -0.97 13.36
N ASP A 111 7.86 -1.77 13.91
CA ASP A 111 7.82 -3.22 13.74
C ASP A 111 6.73 -3.69 12.76
N ASN A 112 6.07 -2.76 12.06
CA ASN A 112 5.05 -3.11 11.07
C ASN A 112 5.71 -3.50 9.75
N ALA A 113 5.66 -4.80 9.42
CA ALA A 113 6.29 -5.34 8.23
C ALA A 113 5.77 -4.73 6.93
N THR A 114 4.47 -4.42 6.84
CA THR A 114 3.87 -3.78 5.67
C THR A 114 4.42 -2.37 5.44
N TYR A 115 4.60 -1.59 6.52
CA TYR A 115 5.14 -0.24 6.39
C TYR A 115 6.63 -0.24 6.05
N LEU A 116 7.37 -1.21 6.57
CA LEU A 116 8.78 -1.43 6.21
C LEU A 116 8.93 -1.83 4.74
N ASP A 117 8.03 -2.68 4.22
CA ASP A 117 7.99 -3.07 2.81
C ASP A 117 7.69 -1.87 1.89
N THR A 118 6.65 -1.10 2.21
CA THR A 118 6.35 0.14 1.45
C THR A 118 7.55 1.08 1.41
N TYR A 119 8.25 1.24 2.53
CA TYR A 119 9.45 2.09 2.56
C TYR A 119 10.61 1.52 1.74
N ALA A 120 10.79 0.20 1.78
CA ALA A 120 11.75 -0.49 0.91
C ALA A 120 11.42 -0.27 -0.56
N TRP A 121 10.13 -0.37 -0.92
CA TRP A 121 9.66 -0.18 -2.28
C TRP A 121 9.85 1.25 -2.80
N VAL A 122 9.65 2.26 -1.95
CA VAL A 122 9.99 3.66 -2.28
C VAL A 122 11.46 3.77 -2.66
N PHE A 123 12.38 3.23 -1.88
CA PHE A 123 13.81 3.26 -2.19
C PHE A 123 14.16 2.46 -3.44
N PHE A 124 13.48 1.33 -3.66
CA PHE A 124 13.63 0.53 -4.87
C PHE A 124 13.31 1.35 -6.12
N VAL A 125 12.16 2.02 -6.15
CA VAL A 125 11.74 2.85 -7.28
C VAL A 125 12.62 4.10 -7.45
N GLN A 126 13.20 4.61 -6.36
CA GLN A 126 14.21 5.68 -6.42
C GLN A 126 15.59 5.20 -6.90
N GLY A 127 15.79 3.89 -7.10
CA GLY A 127 17.08 3.30 -7.48
C GLY A 127 18.07 3.15 -6.31
N ASN A 128 17.65 3.40 -5.08
CA ASN A 128 18.48 3.21 -3.89
C ASN A 128 18.37 1.77 -3.36
N TYR A 129 18.92 0.84 -4.09
CA TYR A 129 18.79 -0.60 -3.79
C TYR A 129 19.46 -1.00 -2.47
N THR A 130 20.45 -0.25 -2.00
CA THR A 130 21.09 -0.48 -0.70
C THR A 130 20.11 -0.26 0.45
N LEU A 131 19.41 0.89 0.46
CA LEU A 131 18.40 1.15 1.48
C LEU A 131 17.18 0.24 1.30
N ALA A 132 16.75 0.01 0.08
CA ALA A 132 15.66 -0.93 -0.21
C ALA A 132 15.95 -2.30 0.43
N LYS A 133 17.15 -2.82 0.27
CA LYS A 133 17.56 -4.11 0.84
C LYS A 133 17.52 -4.12 2.37
N ILE A 134 18.04 -3.08 3.02
CA ILE A 134 18.01 -2.97 4.49
C ILE A 134 16.57 -3.02 5.01
N TYR A 135 15.66 -2.27 4.41
CA TYR A 135 14.28 -2.19 4.90
C TYR A 135 13.46 -3.42 4.57
N ILE A 136 13.65 -4.08 3.41
CA ILE A 136 12.93 -5.32 3.09
C ILE A 136 13.42 -6.48 3.96
N GLU A 137 14.71 -6.57 4.28
CA GLU A 137 15.24 -7.57 5.21
C GLU A 137 14.69 -7.36 6.62
N ASN A 138 14.54 -6.10 7.05
CA ASN A 138 13.88 -5.78 8.31
C ASN A 138 12.39 -6.18 8.26
N ALA A 139 11.67 -5.86 7.18
CA ALA A 139 10.27 -6.27 6.99
C ALA A 139 10.10 -7.79 7.12
N LEU A 140 10.94 -8.56 6.42
CA LEU A 140 10.93 -10.03 6.50
C LEU A 140 11.20 -10.56 7.91
N SER A 141 12.06 -9.89 8.68
CA SER A 141 12.34 -10.26 10.07
C SER A 141 11.17 -10.02 11.03
N LYS A 142 10.26 -9.07 10.69
CA LYS A 142 9.08 -8.70 11.47
C LYS A 142 7.80 -9.37 10.96
N ASP A 143 7.84 -9.93 9.76
CA ASP A 143 6.66 -10.55 9.16
C ASP A 143 6.26 -11.83 9.92
N LYS A 144 5.02 -11.83 10.41
CA LYS A 144 4.39 -12.96 11.10
C LYS A 144 3.37 -13.70 10.21
N THR A 145 3.13 -13.17 9.01
CA THR A 145 2.09 -13.65 8.10
C THR A 145 2.63 -14.60 7.04
N ASN A 146 3.94 -14.71 6.90
CA ASN A 146 4.61 -15.38 5.79
C ASN A 146 4.16 -14.81 4.44
N SER A 147 4.31 -13.50 4.27
CA SER A 147 3.89 -12.79 3.07
C SER A 147 4.71 -13.19 1.85
N ALA A 148 4.08 -13.82 0.87
CA ALA A 148 4.70 -14.13 -0.41
C ALA A 148 5.05 -12.86 -1.20
N GLU A 149 4.32 -11.75 -0.97
CA GLU A 149 4.58 -10.44 -1.57
C GLU A 149 5.94 -9.88 -1.11
N LEU A 150 6.19 -9.90 0.20
CA LEU A 150 7.48 -9.47 0.75
C LEU A 150 8.65 -10.27 0.16
N VAL A 151 8.46 -11.57 -0.03
CA VAL A 151 9.50 -12.44 -0.59
C VAL A 151 9.73 -12.14 -2.08
N ASP A 152 8.69 -11.83 -2.85
CA ASP A 152 8.81 -11.40 -4.25
C ASP A 152 9.54 -10.05 -4.36
N HIS A 153 9.12 -9.04 -3.56
CA HIS A 153 9.80 -7.73 -3.50
C HIS A 153 11.28 -7.87 -3.11
N TYR A 154 11.59 -8.78 -2.17
CA TYR A 154 12.99 -9.04 -1.83
C TYR A 154 13.76 -9.62 -3.01
N GLY A 155 13.15 -10.51 -3.80
CA GLY A 155 13.74 -11.01 -5.03
C GLY A 155 14.05 -9.89 -6.03
N ASP A 156 13.12 -8.95 -6.23
CA ASP A 156 13.30 -7.80 -7.11
C ASP A 156 14.47 -6.90 -6.65
N ILE A 157 14.52 -6.62 -5.36
CA ILE A 157 15.58 -5.81 -4.74
C ILE A 157 16.94 -6.50 -4.88
N LEU A 158 17.02 -7.80 -4.62
CA LEU A 158 18.26 -8.59 -4.78
C LEU A 158 18.75 -8.57 -6.23
N TYR A 159 17.84 -8.72 -7.20
CA TYR A 159 18.19 -8.69 -8.62
C TYR A 159 18.82 -7.35 -8.99
N MET A 160 18.19 -6.25 -8.62
CA MET A 160 18.66 -4.89 -8.89
C MET A 160 19.95 -4.55 -8.11
N SER A 161 20.21 -5.25 -7.01
CA SER A 161 21.46 -5.18 -6.25
C SER A 161 22.58 -6.04 -6.84
N GLY A 162 22.33 -6.79 -7.95
CA GLY A 162 23.30 -7.66 -8.62
C GLY A 162 23.37 -9.09 -8.08
N GLU A 163 22.55 -9.45 -7.08
CA GLU A 163 22.52 -10.79 -6.44
C GLU A 163 21.52 -11.72 -7.16
N LYS A 164 21.73 -11.94 -8.46
CA LYS A 164 20.74 -12.57 -9.36
C LYS A 164 20.35 -14.00 -8.96
N ASP A 165 21.30 -14.80 -8.50
CA ASP A 165 21.01 -16.19 -8.10
C ASP A 165 20.10 -16.22 -6.87
N LYS A 166 20.36 -15.37 -5.88
CA LYS A 166 19.49 -15.22 -4.70
C LYS A 166 18.12 -14.67 -5.06
N ALA A 167 18.05 -13.74 -6.00
CA ALA A 167 16.78 -13.22 -6.51
C ALA A 167 15.90 -14.35 -7.05
N LEU A 168 16.45 -15.21 -7.89
CA LEU A 168 15.74 -16.36 -8.45
C LEU A 168 15.26 -17.33 -7.36
N GLU A 169 16.04 -17.54 -6.30
CA GLU A 169 15.63 -18.33 -5.15
C GLU A 169 14.43 -17.72 -4.43
N GLN A 170 14.44 -16.39 -4.21
CA GLN A 170 13.32 -15.71 -3.55
C GLN A 170 12.05 -15.74 -4.39
N TRP A 171 12.13 -15.50 -5.70
CA TRP A 171 10.97 -15.61 -6.59
C TRP A 171 10.36 -17.01 -6.60
N LYS A 172 11.18 -18.07 -6.63
CA LYS A 172 10.69 -19.44 -6.51
C LYS A 172 10.02 -19.70 -5.17
N LYS A 173 10.61 -19.19 -4.07
CA LYS A 173 10.03 -19.26 -2.75
C LYS A 173 8.68 -18.54 -2.66
N ALA A 174 8.56 -17.31 -3.22
CA ALA A 174 7.30 -16.59 -3.25
C ALA A 174 6.20 -17.39 -3.98
N LYS A 175 6.55 -18.06 -5.09
CA LYS A 175 5.64 -18.96 -5.81
C LYS A 175 5.21 -20.16 -4.96
N GLU A 176 6.14 -20.81 -4.26
CA GLU A 176 5.85 -21.92 -3.35
C GLU A 176 4.94 -21.49 -2.19
N MET A 177 5.04 -20.22 -1.78
CA MET A 177 4.16 -19.61 -0.77
C MET A 177 2.79 -19.21 -1.29
N GLY A 178 2.50 -19.44 -2.58
CA GLY A 178 1.18 -19.27 -3.19
C GLY A 178 1.01 -18.02 -4.06
N LYS A 179 2.04 -17.18 -4.27
CA LYS A 179 1.98 -16.10 -5.24
C LYS A 179 2.09 -16.67 -6.66
N ASP A 180 1.00 -16.64 -7.43
CA ASP A 180 0.92 -17.25 -8.77
C ASP A 180 0.57 -16.23 -9.87
N THR A 181 1.26 -15.09 -9.89
CA THR A 181 1.09 -14.06 -10.92
C THR A 181 1.88 -14.41 -12.19
N ASP A 182 1.41 -13.95 -13.35
CA ASP A 182 2.12 -14.18 -14.61
C ASP A 182 3.47 -13.47 -14.67
N VAL A 183 3.58 -12.31 -14.02
CA VAL A 183 4.84 -11.56 -13.87
C VAL A 183 5.86 -12.39 -13.08
N LEU A 184 5.47 -12.95 -11.93
CA LEU A 184 6.36 -13.81 -11.14
C LEU A 184 6.82 -15.06 -11.91
N LYS A 185 5.90 -15.71 -12.65
CA LYS A 185 6.24 -16.85 -13.53
C LYS A 185 7.29 -16.46 -14.58
N GLN A 186 7.14 -15.29 -15.18
CA GLN A 186 8.08 -14.78 -16.17
C GLN A 186 9.43 -14.41 -15.54
N LYS A 187 9.46 -13.77 -14.34
CA LYS A 187 10.69 -13.51 -13.59
C LYS A 187 11.48 -14.82 -13.37
N ILE A 188 10.80 -15.87 -12.90
CA ILE A 188 11.41 -17.19 -12.67
C ILE A 188 11.91 -17.83 -13.96
N ALA A 189 11.09 -17.83 -15.01
CA ALA A 189 11.43 -18.50 -16.27
C ALA A 189 12.59 -17.85 -17.00
N LYS A 190 12.70 -16.52 -16.96
CA LYS A 190 13.73 -15.75 -17.65
C LYS A 190 14.97 -15.45 -16.78
N GLY A 191 14.83 -15.59 -15.45
CA GLY A 191 15.87 -15.22 -14.48
C GLY A 191 16.19 -13.72 -14.47
N ILE A 192 15.20 -12.86 -14.78
CA ILE A 192 15.35 -11.41 -14.84
C ILE A 192 14.22 -10.71 -14.09
N TYR A 193 14.49 -9.49 -13.60
CA TYR A 193 13.44 -8.60 -13.10
C TYR A 193 12.51 -8.20 -14.25
N ILE A 194 11.22 -8.21 -13.97
CA ILE A 194 10.16 -7.73 -14.85
C ILE A 194 9.27 -6.83 -14.00
N GLU A 195 9.11 -5.58 -14.43
CA GLU A 195 8.24 -4.63 -13.76
C GLU A 195 6.77 -5.10 -13.86
N ASP A 196 6.09 -5.16 -12.74
CA ASP A 196 4.65 -5.44 -12.72
C ASP A 196 3.88 -4.19 -13.12
N THR A 197 3.33 -4.19 -14.32
CA THR A 197 2.50 -3.08 -14.84
C THR A 197 1.02 -3.34 -14.67
N GLU A 198 0.62 -4.54 -14.19
CA GLU A 198 -0.75 -4.96 -14.00
C GLU A 198 -1.23 -4.79 -12.55
N SER A 199 -0.33 -4.48 -11.61
CA SER A 199 -0.65 -4.21 -10.19
C SER A 199 -1.27 -2.82 -9.96
N LYS A 200 -1.91 -2.27 -10.97
CA LYS A 200 -2.61 -0.98 -10.90
C LYS A 200 -4.09 -1.17 -10.66
#